data_39315551c86fadc16c263572ae81d2fa
#
_entry.id   39315551c86fadc16c263572ae81d2fa
#
_cell.length_a   1.000
_cell.length_b   1.000
_cell.length_c   1.000
_cell.angle_alpha   90.00
_cell.angle_beta   90.00
_cell.angle_gamma   90.00
#
_symmetry.space_group_name_H-M   'P 1'
#
loop_
_entity.id
_entity.type
_entity.pdbx_description
1 polymer ?
#
loop_
_entity_poly.entity_id
_entity_poly.type
_entity_poly.pdbx_seq_one_letter_code
_entity_poly.pdbx_strand_id
1 'polypeptide(L)'
;EGLENIGAAASKEYSLLQTLQKMMSEWAGMEFSCKPYKESGTYILGGQDEVQALLDDQIVKAQGMCASPFVKPFEQDAKNWSQVLNVLQDMLDNWLKVQSTWLYLEPIFSSEDIVKQMPEEGEKFAQVDAEWRDIMNATKEAPDVIAIGNDKERLNRLVDCNELLDEIQKGLAAYLEKKRLFFPRFFFLSNDEMLEILSETKDPTKVQPHLKKCFEGIAKLKFSDGEDGHEEHDILSMISEEKEEVPLKDIISVQQANGAVEKWLLQVEAAMFDNIAYITGEGIKSYGAKPRDQWVLDWPGMVVLVVTAVFWTKQVTEAISDGTRAVGKYEEKCTKDLMNIVDRVRGELTSLQRKTLGALVVMDVHARDVVANLAKNKVSSPTDFDWQAQLRSYWEEDASGARDFTAIMRIMSAEVEYGYEYLGNSFRLVITPLTDRCYRTLMGAIHLTMGGAPEGPAGTGKTETTKDLAKALARQCVVFNCSDSMDYIQMGKFFKGLASSGAWACFDEFNRIDLEVL
;
A
#
# COMPACT_ATOMS: atom_id res chain seq x y z
N GLU A 1 56.18 -9.21 -53.99
CA GLU A 1 55.11 -8.28 -53.52
C GLU A 1 53.71 -8.67 -54.00
N GLY A 2 53.48 -8.98 -55.31
CA GLY A 2 52.15 -9.37 -55.82
C GLY A 2 51.67 -10.74 -55.29
N LEU A 3 52.58 -11.72 -55.26
CA LEU A 3 52.30 -13.08 -54.74
C LEU A 3 52.12 -13.11 -53.22
N GLU A 4 52.87 -12.29 -52.51
CA GLU A 4 52.76 -12.15 -51.05
C GLU A 4 51.41 -11.53 -50.66
N ASN A 5 50.94 -10.52 -51.39
CA ASN A 5 49.65 -9.87 -51.16
C ASN A 5 48.47 -10.83 -51.46
N ILE A 6 48.55 -11.63 -52.53
CA ILE A 6 47.57 -12.65 -52.85
C ILE A 6 47.57 -13.73 -51.78
N GLY A 7 48.72 -14.20 -51.33
CA GLY A 7 48.85 -15.21 -50.25
C GLY A 7 48.29 -14.69 -48.92
N ALA A 8 48.53 -13.45 -48.60
CA ALA A 8 47.99 -12.82 -47.36
C ALA A 8 46.44 -12.65 -47.45
N ALA A 9 45.91 -12.25 -48.60
CA ALA A 9 44.47 -12.16 -48.81
C ALA A 9 43.81 -13.55 -48.72
N ALA A 10 44.30 -14.56 -49.42
CA ALA A 10 43.81 -15.91 -49.36
C ALA A 10 43.84 -16.53 -47.96
N SER A 11 44.91 -16.25 -47.17
CA SER A 11 44.99 -16.70 -45.79
C SER A 11 43.94 -16.05 -44.90
N LYS A 12 43.61 -14.79 -45.09
CA LYS A 12 42.51 -14.09 -44.38
C LYS A 12 41.15 -14.61 -44.76
N GLU A 13 40.89 -14.81 -46.08
CA GLU A 13 39.65 -15.42 -46.57
C GLU A 13 39.43 -16.81 -45.96
N TYR A 14 40.46 -17.69 -45.95
CA TYR A 14 40.42 -19.02 -45.39
C TYR A 14 40.16 -18.97 -43.86
N SER A 15 40.83 -18.09 -43.15
CA SER A 15 40.62 -17.92 -41.70
C SER A 15 39.20 -17.49 -41.37
N LEU A 16 38.61 -16.57 -42.14
CA LEU A 16 37.21 -16.12 -41.97
C LEU A 16 36.22 -17.27 -42.28
N LEU A 17 36.46 -18.04 -43.34
CA LEU A 17 35.61 -19.21 -43.68
C LEU A 17 35.68 -20.29 -42.56
N GLN A 18 36.84 -20.57 -42.02
CA GLN A 18 37.00 -21.48 -40.88
C GLN A 18 36.26 -20.96 -39.65
N THR A 19 36.31 -19.66 -39.41
CA THR A 19 35.56 -19.04 -38.30
C THR A 19 34.08 -19.20 -38.49
N LEU A 20 33.52 -18.96 -39.70
CA LEU A 20 32.10 -19.15 -40.01
C LEU A 20 31.67 -20.60 -39.79
N GLN A 21 32.46 -21.56 -40.28
CA GLN A 21 32.19 -23.00 -40.09
C GLN A 21 32.22 -23.40 -38.63
N LYS A 22 33.15 -22.87 -37.86
CA LYS A 22 33.25 -23.09 -36.42
C LYS A 22 32.02 -22.51 -35.70
N MET A 23 31.62 -21.29 -36.00
CA MET A 23 30.41 -20.66 -35.46
C MET A 23 29.18 -21.51 -35.69
N MET A 24 28.99 -22.00 -36.94
CA MET A 24 27.86 -22.89 -37.26
C MET A 24 27.93 -24.22 -36.49
N SER A 25 29.13 -24.79 -36.30
CA SER A 25 29.32 -26.08 -35.61
C SER A 25 29.09 -25.98 -34.09
N GLU A 26 29.28 -24.80 -33.48
CA GLU A 26 29.08 -24.58 -32.04
C GLU A 26 27.62 -24.73 -31.63
N TRP A 27 26.67 -24.57 -32.57
CA TRP A 27 25.23 -24.77 -32.34
C TRP A 27 24.78 -26.24 -32.48
N ALA A 28 25.65 -27.11 -33.00
CA ALA A 28 25.29 -28.50 -33.22
C ALA A 28 25.02 -29.23 -31.88
N GLY A 29 23.77 -29.67 -31.70
CA GLY A 29 23.33 -30.32 -30.48
C GLY A 29 22.97 -29.36 -29.31
N MET A 30 22.87 -28.07 -29.57
CA MET A 30 22.33 -27.11 -28.62
C MET A 30 20.82 -27.18 -28.59
N GLU A 31 20.26 -27.39 -27.40
CA GLU A 31 18.82 -27.60 -27.20
C GLU A 31 18.25 -26.63 -26.18
N PHE A 32 17.02 -26.18 -26.39
CA PHE A 32 16.29 -25.44 -25.37
C PHE A 32 15.87 -26.36 -24.23
N SER A 33 16.13 -25.92 -22.99
CA SER A 33 15.69 -26.64 -21.80
C SER A 33 14.26 -26.26 -21.44
N CYS A 34 13.36 -27.24 -21.43
CA CYS A 34 11.98 -27.08 -21.01
C CYS A 34 11.74 -27.64 -19.62
N LYS A 35 11.32 -26.79 -18.67
CA LYS A 35 11.00 -27.18 -17.29
C LYS A 35 9.48 -27.25 -17.11
N PRO A 36 8.94 -28.27 -16.42
CA PRO A 36 7.50 -28.33 -16.14
C PRO A 36 7.09 -27.16 -15.24
N TYR A 37 5.96 -26.55 -15.55
CA TYR A 37 5.41 -25.44 -14.77
C TYR A 37 4.29 -25.93 -13.88
N LYS A 38 4.52 -25.99 -12.56
CA LYS A 38 3.57 -26.48 -11.55
C LYS A 38 2.91 -27.82 -11.97
N GLU A 39 1.65 -28.01 -11.64
CA GLU A 39 0.81 -29.13 -12.08
C GLU A 39 -0.06 -28.76 -13.31
N SER A 40 0.31 -27.70 -14.05
CA SER A 40 -0.49 -27.15 -15.15
C SER A 40 -0.44 -27.95 -16.45
N GLY A 41 0.46 -28.95 -16.53
CA GLY A 41 0.66 -29.77 -17.73
C GLY A 41 1.39 -29.05 -18.88
N THR A 42 1.93 -27.84 -18.64
CA THR A 42 2.73 -27.09 -19.61
C THR A 42 4.17 -26.88 -19.13
N TYR A 43 5.00 -26.30 -19.98
CA TYR A 43 6.42 -26.09 -19.76
C TYR A 43 6.78 -24.61 -19.87
N ILE A 44 7.93 -24.25 -19.28
CA ILE A 44 8.59 -22.95 -19.41
C ILE A 44 10.03 -23.17 -19.87
N LEU A 45 10.59 -22.19 -20.57
CA LEU A 45 12.02 -22.18 -20.91
C LEU A 45 12.84 -21.97 -19.63
N GLY A 46 13.91 -22.72 -19.50
CA GLY A 46 14.89 -22.57 -18.42
C GLY A 46 16.31 -22.78 -18.92
N GLY A 47 17.29 -22.11 -18.32
CA GLY A 47 18.70 -22.28 -18.68
C GLY A 47 19.08 -21.69 -20.04
N GLN A 48 18.36 -20.66 -20.52
CA GLN A 48 18.65 -19.98 -21.78
C GLN A 48 19.91 -19.10 -21.76
N ASP A 49 20.55 -18.93 -20.59
CA ASP A 49 21.74 -18.06 -20.43
C ASP A 49 22.90 -18.49 -21.33
N GLU A 50 23.09 -19.80 -21.50
CA GLU A 50 24.14 -20.35 -22.36
C GLU A 50 23.86 -20.04 -23.84
N VAL A 51 22.60 -20.20 -24.27
CA VAL A 51 22.14 -19.86 -25.63
C VAL A 51 22.31 -18.37 -25.88
N GLN A 52 21.90 -17.50 -24.95
CA GLN A 52 22.04 -16.05 -25.05
C GLN A 52 23.51 -15.63 -25.12
N ALA A 53 24.36 -16.16 -24.25
CA ALA A 53 25.78 -15.80 -24.26
C ALA A 53 26.50 -16.18 -25.57
N LEU A 54 26.17 -17.36 -26.13
CA LEU A 54 26.71 -17.79 -27.42
C LEU A 54 26.18 -16.89 -28.57
N LEU A 55 24.89 -16.55 -28.51
CA LEU A 55 24.20 -15.73 -29.51
C LEU A 55 24.82 -14.32 -29.57
N ASP A 56 24.98 -13.67 -28.42
CA ASP A 56 25.57 -12.34 -28.31
C ASP A 56 27.00 -12.29 -28.89
N ASP A 57 27.85 -13.28 -28.53
CA ASP A 57 29.21 -13.40 -29.03
C ASP A 57 29.24 -13.60 -30.57
N GLN A 58 28.35 -14.46 -31.08
CA GLN A 58 28.33 -14.78 -32.50
C GLN A 58 27.69 -13.69 -33.35
N ILE A 59 26.70 -12.94 -32.88
CA ILE A 59 26.15 -11.79 -33.59
C ILE A 59 27.24 -10.76 -33.85
N VAL A 60 28.06 -10.42 -32.83
CA VAL A 60 29.17 -9.47 -32.97
C VAL A 60 30.22 -9.99 -33.99
N LYS A 61 30.57 -11.29 -33.91
CA LYS A 61 31.50 -11.91 -34.85
C LYS A 61 30.96 -11.93 -36.28
N ALA A 62 29.71 -12.28 -36.48
CA ALA A 62 29.06 -12.32 -37.80
C ALA A 62 28.98 -10.92 -38.42
N GLN A 63 28.65 -9.88 -37.64
CA GLN A 63 28.64 -8.50 -38.10
C GLN A 63 30.05 -8.03 -38.51
N GLY A 64 31.06 -8.33 -37.71
CA GLY A 64 32.46 -8.04 -38.04
C GLY A 64 32.92 -8.76 -39.30
N MET A 65 32.52 -10.00 -39.50
CA MET A 65 32.82 -10.80 -40.69
C MET A 65 32.16 -10.20 -41.93
N CYS A 66 30.88 -9.86 -41.88
CA CYS A 66 30.13 -9.26 -43.00
C CYS A 66 30.73 -7.90 -43.43
N ALA A 67 31.35 -7.15 -42.48
CA ALA A 67 32.01 -5.88 -42.75
C ALA A 67 33.42 -6.04 -43.35
N SER A 68 33.97 -7.27 -43.38
CA SER A 68 35.35 -7.52 -43.86
C SER A 68 35.41 -7.53 -45.40
N PRO A 69 36.42 -6.87 -46.01
CA PRO A 69 36.61 -6.93 -47.44
C PRO A 69 36.99 -8.32 -47.99
N PHE A 70 37.39 -9.25 -47.12
CA PHE A 70 37.78 -10.62 -47.43
C PHE A 70 36.64 -11.65 -47.40
N VAL A 71 35.39 -11.23 -47.13
CA VAL A 71 34.21 -12.10 -47.07
C VAL A 71 33.62 -12.40 -48.46
N LYS A 72 34.00 -11.68 -49.49
CA LYS A 72 33.42 -11.74 -50.83
C LYS A 72 33.17 -13.16 -51.38
N PRO A 73 34.09 -14.14 -51.25
CA PRO A 73 33.89 -15.49 -51.80
C PRO A 73 32.72 -16.25 -51.17
N PHE A 74 32.34 -15.91 -49.94
CA PHE A 74 31.26 -16.57 -49.16
C PHE A 74 30.35 -15.52 -48.47
N GLU A 75 30.25 -14.33 -49.09
CA GLU A 75 29.45 -13.22 -48.55
C GLU A 75 27.97 -13.63 -48.30
N GLN A 76 27.39 -14.44 -49.21
CA GLN A 76 26.03 -14.87 -49.09
C GLN A 76 25.83 -15.79 -47.85
N ASP A 77 26.77 -16.71 -47.60
CA ASP A 77 26.70 -17.62 -46.48
C ASP A 77 26.87 -16.85 -45.15
N ALA A 78 27.79 -15.88 -45.10
CA ALA A 78 27.98 -15.03 -43.92
C ALA A 78 26.73 -14.17 -43.65
N LYS A 79 26.11 -13.58 -44.67
CA LYS A 79 24.87 -12.82 -44.52
C LYS A 79 23.70 -13.69 -44.11
N ASN A 80 23.56 -14.87 -44.68
CA ASN A 80 22.52 -15.84 -44.28
C ASN A 80 22.66 -16.24 -42.84
N TRP A 81 23.92 -16.54 -42.39
CA TRP A 81 24.18 -16.88 -41.00
C TRP A 81 23.89 -15.73 -40.06
N SER A 82 24.32 -14.54 -40.40
CA SER A 82 24.01 -13.32 -39.61
C SER A 82 22.50 -13.10 -39.52
N GLN A 83 21.76 -13.38 -40.59
CA GLN A 83 20.29 -13.26 -40.57
C GLN A 83 19.64 -14.34 -39.66
N VAL A 84 20.15 -15.56 -39.67
CA VAL A 84 19.68 -16.64 -38.77
C VAL A 84 19.87 -16.23 -37.31
N LEU A 85 21.06 -15.72 -36.95
CA LEU A 85 21.35 -15.26 -35.59
C LEU A 85 20.43 -14.11 -35.16
N ASN A 86 20.18 -13.14 -36.03
CA ASN A 86 19.28 -12.02 -35.72
C ASN A 86 17.82 -12.51 -35.51
N VAL A 87 17.33 -13.42 -36.37
CA VAL A 87 15.98 -13.99 -36.19
C VAL A 87 15.90 -14.81 -34.91
N LEU A 88 16.95 -15.54 -34.55
CA LEU A 88 17.01 -16.26 -33.27
C LEU A 88 16.98 -15.30 -32.06
N GLN A 89 17.67 -14.14 -32.16
CA GLN A 89 17.61 -13.11 -31.13
C GLN A 89 16.18 -12.56 -30.97
N ASP A 90 15.57 -12.17 -32.10
CA ASP A 90 14.18 -11.70 -32.09
C ASP A 90 13.22 -12.75 -31.53
N MET A 91 13.44 -14.02 -31.88
CA MET A 91 12.68 -15.16 -31.34
C MET A 91 12.81 -15.23 -29.82
N LEU A 92 14.03 -15.22 -29.31
CA LEU A 92 14.31 -15.39 -27.87
C LEU A 92 13.77 -14.21 -27.06
N ASP A 93 13.95 -12.98 -27.55
CA ASP A 93 13.42 -11.77 -26.91
C ASP A 93 11.90 -11.80 -26.80
N ASN A 94 11.21 -12.10 -27.90
CA ASN A 94 9.75 -12.22 -27.90
C ASN A 94 9.27 -13.37 -27.03
N TRP A 95 9.97 -14.50 -27.03
CA TRP A 95 9.59 -15.66 -26.24
C TRP A 95 9.70 -15.39 -24.74
N LEU A 96 10.83 -14.81 -24.32
CA LEU A 96 11.04 -14.45 -22.90
C LEU A 96 10.03 -13.38 -22.44
N LYS A 97 9.68 -12.43 -23.31
CA LYS A 97 8.64 -11.44 -23.01
C LYS A 97 7.27 -12.12 -22.82
N VAL A 98 6.88 -13.03 -23.74
CA VAL A 98 5.64 -13.81 -23.58
C VAL A 98 5.67 -14.62 -22.30
N GLN A 99 6.78 -15.34 -22.02
CA GLN A 99 6.92 -16.16 -20.83
C GLN A 99 6.74 -15.35 -19.55
N SER A 100 7.44 -14.24 -19.41
CA SER A 100 7.37 -13.42 -18.20
C SER A 100 5.98 -12.86 -17.94
N THR A 101 5.31 -12.41 -19.01
CA THR A 101 3.95 -11.86 -18.92
C THR A 101 2.91 -12.96 -18.68
N TRP A 102 3.06 -14.10 -19.37
CA TRP A 102 2.18 -15.25 -19.16
C TRP A 102 2.28 -15.81 -17.73
N LEU A 103 3.49 -15.93 -17.17
CA LEU A 103 3.71 -16.35 -15.77
C LEU A 103 3.05 -15.42 -14.75
N TYR A 104 2.97 -14.14 -15.06
CA TYR A 104 2.27 -13.15 -14.23
C TYR A 104 0.74 -13.25 -14.34
N LEU A 105 0.22 -13.45 -15.56
CA LEU A 105 -1.22 -13.41 -15.83
C LEU A 105 -1.92 -14.77 -15.61
N GLU A 106 -1.19 -15.89 -15.73
CA GLU A 106 -1.77 -17.23 -15.59
C GLU A 106 -2.47 -17.44 -14.24
N PRO A 107 -1.89 -17.12 -13.08
CA PRO A 107 -2.57 -17.27 -11.81
C PRO A 107 -3.84 -16.40 -11.69
N ILE A 108 -3.83 -15.23 -12.34
CA ILE A 108 -4.94 -14.27 -12.31
C ILE A 108 -6.13 -14.81 -13.11
N PHE A 109 -5.91 -15.18 -14.36
CA PHE A 109 -6.97 -15.68 -15.27
C PHE A 109 -7.31 -17.17 -15.05
N SER A 110 -6.62 -17.87 -14.15
CA SER A 110 -7.05 -19.17 -13.65
C SER A 110 -8.21 -19.05 -12.66
N SER A 111 -8.47 -17.85 -12.12
CA SER A 111 -9.62 -17.58 -11.26
C SER A 111 -10.88 -17.37 -12.09
N GLU A 112 -11.89 -18.25 -11.93
CA GLU A 112 -13.19 -18.08 -12.60
C GLU A 112 -13.87 -16.75 -12.28
N ASP A 113 -13.65 -16.21 -11.09
CA ASP A 113 -14.28 -14.98 -10.65
C ASP A 113 -13.68 -13.75 -11.36
N ILE A 114 -12.38 -13.76 -11.65
CA ILE A 114 -11.74 -12.72 -12.45
C ILE A 114 -12.20 -12.81 -13.91
N VAL A 115 -12.23 -14.02 -14.49
CA VAL A 115 -12.71 -14.21 -15.87
C VAL A 115 -14.15 -13.73 -16.05
N LYS A 116 -15.04 -13.96 -15.07
CA LYS A 116 -16.42 -13.44 -15.11
C LYS A 116 -16.48 -11.91 -15.08
N GLN A 117 -15.55 -11.26 -14.38
CA GLN A 117 -15.49 -9.80 -14.26
C GLN A 117 -14.80 -9.14 -15.46
N MET A 118 -13.97 -9.89 -16.19
CA MET A 118 -13.17 -9.45 -17.34
C MET A 118 -13.27 -10.47 -18.49
N PRO A 119 -14.44 -10.65 -19.08
CA PRO A 119 -14.67 -11.73 -20.05
C PRO A 119 -13.86 -11.55 -21.35
N GLU A 120 -13.69 -10.32 -21.85
CA GLU A 120 -12.93 -10.04 -23.07
C GLU A 120 -11.43 -10.35 -22.89
N GLU A 121 -10.85 -9.91 -21.77
CA GLU A 121 -9.46 -10.21 -21.44
C GLU A 121 -9.27 -11.70 -21.14
N GLY A 122 -10.25 -12.34 -20.52
CA GLY A 122 -10.25 -13.78 -20.25
C GLY A 122 -10.24 -14.61 -21.55
N GLU A 123 -11.03 -14.23 -22.58
CA GLU A 123 -11.02 -14.88 -23.89
C GLU A 123 -9.67 -14.70 -24.61
N LYS A 124 -9.11 -13.47 -24.59
CA LYS A 124 -7.78 -13.21 -25.14
C LYS A 124 -6.70 -14.01 -24.43
N PHE A 125 -6.76 -14.10 -23.10
CA PHE A 125 -5.80 -14.90 -22.34
C PHE A 125 -5.91 -16.39 -22.64
N ALA A 126 -7.12 -16.93 -22.79
CA ALA A 126 -7.32 -18.33 -23.17
C ALA A 126 -6.73 -18.64 -24.54
N GLN A 127 -6.80 -17.69 -25.50
CA GLN A 127 -6.15 -17.82 -26.79
C GLN A 127 -4.62 -17.86 -26.65
N VAL A 128 -4.03 -16.93 -25.88
CA VAL A 128 -2.58 -16.90 -25.63
C VAL A 128 -2.12 -18.15 -24.89
N ASP A 129 -2.87 -18.64 -23.90
CA ASP A 129 -2.55 -19.86 -23.15
C ASP A 129 -2.54 -21.10 -24.07
N ALA A 130 -3.48 -21.20 -24.98
CA ALA A 130 -3.51 -22.28 -25.97
C ALA A 130 -2.29 -22.24 -26.90
N GLU A 131 -1.94 -21.07 -27.42
CA GLU A 131 -0.75 -20.86 -28.26
C GLU A 131 0.55 -21.16 -27.49
N TRP A 132 0.64 -20.68 -26.26
CA TRP A 132 1.78 -20.96 -25.38
C TRP A 132 2.00 -22.45 -25.16
N ARG A 133 0.93 -23.17 -24.82
CA ARG A 133 0.98 -24.63 -24.57
C ARG A 133 1.41 -25.38 -25.83
N ASP A 134 0.89 -25.00 -27.00
CA ASP A 134 1.25 -25.60 -28.26
C ASP A 134 2.73 -25.37 -28.60
N ILE A 135 3.21 -24.12 -28.51
CA ILE A 135 4.62 -23.76 -28.73
C ILE A 135 5.55 -24.54 -27.79
N MET A 136 5.21 -24.60 -26.49
CA MET A 136 6.06 -25.26 -25.51
C MET A 136 6.08 -26.78 -25.67
N ASN A 137 4.96 -27.40 -26.03
CA ASN A 137 4.90 -28.84 -26.32
C ASN A 137 5.71 -29.19 -27.57
N ALA A 138 5.56 -28.41 -28.65
CA ALA A 138 6.35 -28.60 -29.87
C ALA A 138 7.86 -28.40 -29.60
N THR A 139 8.23 -27.44 -28.75
CA THR A 139 9.63 -27.22 -28.36
C THR A 139 10.20 -28.39 -27.56
N LYS A 140 9.40 -28.98 -26.66
CA LYS A 140 9.83 -30.16 -25.90
C LYS A 140 10.07 -31.39 -26.80
N GLU A 141 9.28 -31.54 -27.86
CA GLU A 141 9.42 -32.64 -28.82
C GLU A 141 10.62 -32.43 -29.77
N ALA A 142 10.90 -31.20 -30.16
CA ALA A 142 12.01 -30.84 -31.04
C ALA A 142 12.75 -29.61 -30.52
N PRO A 143 13.67 -29.78 -29.55
CA PRO A 143 14.29 -28.67 -28.81
C PRO A 143 15.49 -28.00 -29.52
N ASP A 144 15.85 -28.37 -30.72
CA ASP A 144 16.99 -27.84 -31.46
C ASP A 144 16.90 -26.33 -31.68
N VAL A 145 17.89 -25.58 -31.17
CA VAL A 145 17.90 -24.11 -31.13
C VAL A 145 17.88 -23.50 -32.54
N ILE A 146 18.67 -24.04 -33.49
CA ILE A 146 18.77 -23.48 -34.85
C ILE A 146 17.52 -23.81 -35.67
N ALA A 147 16.96 -25.01 -35.52
CA ALA A 147 15.72 -25.35 -36.17
C ALA A 147 14.57 -24.43 -35.74
N ILE A 148 14.47 -24.16 -34.43
CA ILE A 148 13.50 -23.25 -33.85
C ILE A 148 13.77 -21.80 -34.28
N GLY A 149 15.04 -21.36 -34.27
CA GLY A 149 15.42 -20.00 -34.72
C GLY A 149 15.10 -19.70 -36.20
N ASN A 150 14.97 -20.72 -37.04
CA ASN A 150 14.57 -20.55 -38.42
C ASN A 150 13.04 -20.57 -38.64
N ASP A 151 12.25 -20.85 -37.61
CA ASP A 151 10.79 -20.95 -37.66
C ASP A 151 10.14 -19.57 -37.56
N LYS A 152 9.98 -18.92 -38.73
CA LYS A 152 9.34 -17.59 -38.79
C LYS A 152 7.87 -17.62 -38.42
N GLU A 153 7.18 -18.73 -38.59
CA GLU A 153 5.79 -18.87 -38.18
C GLU A 153 5.65 -18.83 -36.67
N ARG A 154 6.54 -19.50 -35.95
CA ARG A 154 6.62 -19.44 -34.51
C ARG A 154 6.94 -18.04 -34.01
N LEU A 155 7.89 -17.32 -34.65
CA LEU A 155 8.17 -15.93 -34.30
C LEU A 155 6.93 -15.05 -34.44
N ASN A 156 6.18 -15.16 -35.54
CA ASN A 156 4.95 -14.39 -35.73
C ASN A 156 3.92 -14.71 -34.63
N ARG A 157 3.71 -15.98 -34.29
CA ARG A 157 2.81 -16.41 -33.22
C ARG A 157 3.22 -15.80 -31.88
N LEU A 158 4.52 -15.73 -31.56
CA LEU A 158 5.02 -15.09 -30.33
C LEU A 158 4.82 -13.56 -30.33
N VAL A 159 4.98 -12.91 -31.48
CA VAL A 159 4.68 -11.48 -31.64
C VAL A 159 3.20 -11.21 -31.42
N ASP A 160 2.32 -12.00 -32.07
CA ASP A 160 0.86 -11.90 -31.91
C ASP A 160 0.46 -12.14 -30.41
N CYS A 161 1.07 -13.11 -29.76
CA CYS A 161 0.87 -13.34 -28.31
C CYS A 161 1.29 -12.12 -27.49
N ASN A 162 2.43 -11.48 -27.80
CA ASN A 162 2.88 -10.28 -27.09
C ASN A 162 1.90 -9.11 -27.27
N GLU A 163 1.35 -8.92 -28.47
CA GLU A 163 0.35 -7.89 -28.74
C GLU A 163 -0.93 -8.13 -27.91
N LEU A 164 -1.44 -9.37 -27.90
CA LEU A 164 -2.60 -9.73 -27.07
C LEU A 164 -2.32 -9.57 -25.58
N LEU A 165 -1.13 -9.95 -25.10
CA LEU A 165 -0.74 -9.80 -23.71
C LEU A 165 -0.62 -8.32 -23.31
N ASP A 166 -0.11 -7.46 -24.18
CA ASP A 166 -0.07 -6.02 -23.95
C ASP A 166 -1.49 -5.41 -23.87
N GLU A 167 -2.45 -5.90 -24.67
CA GLU A 167 -3.87 -5.52 -24.58
C GLU A 167 -4.50 -5.98 -23.26
N ILE A 168 -4.26 -7.23 -22.85
CA ILE A 168 -4.75 -7.79 -21.60
C ILE A 168 -4.21 -6.98 -20.40
N GLN A 169 -2.93 -6.63 -20.40
CA GLN A 169 -2.34 -5.81 -19.33
C GLN A 169 -2.98 -4.42 -19.26
N LYS A 170 -3.28 -3.79 -20.41
CA LYS A 170 -4.00 -2.50 -20.45
C LYS A 170 -5.42 -2.63 -19.92
N GLY A 171 -6.15 -3.67 -20.30
CA GLY A 171 -7.48 -3.97 -19.79
C GLY A 171 -7.48 -4.20 -18.28
N LEU A 172 -6.53 -5.00 -17.79
CA LEU A 172 -6.35 -5.27 -16.36
C LEU A 172 -6.04 -3.98 -15.59
N ALA A 173 -5.14 -3.13 -16.11
CA ALA A 173 -4.82 -1.85 -15.48
C ALA A 173 -6.04 -0.92 -15.39
N ALA A 174 -6.85 -0.85 -16.47
CA ALA A 174 -8.08 -0.07 -16.48
C ALA A 174 -9.13 -0.61 -15.50
N TYR A 175 -9.26 -1.94 -15.41
CA TYR A 175 -10.14 -2.59 -14.45
C TYR A 175 -9.74 -2.26 -13.00
N LEU A 176 -8.45 -2.41 -12.66
CA LEU A 176 -7.95 -2.09 -11.32
C LEU A 176 -8.09 -0.60 -10.99
N GLU A 177 -7.86 0.30 -11.95
CA GLU A 177 -8.06 1.74 -11.76
C GLU A 177 -9.54 2.07 -11.46
N LYS A 178 -10.48 1.43 -12.18
CA LYS A 178 -11.91 1.58 -11.91
C LYS A 178 -12.29 1.13 -10.49
N LYS A 179 -11.72 0.02 -10.01
CA LYS A 179 -11.93 -0.48 -8.65
C LYS A 179 -11.32 0.46 -7.60
N ARG A 180 -10.15 1.05 -7.88
CA ARG A 180 -9.52 2.06 -7.03
C ARG A 180 -10.35 3.33 -6.92
N LEU A 181 -10.92 3.81 -8.03
CA LEU A 181 -11.80 4.97 -8.02
C LEU A 181 -13.10 4.72 -7.24
N PHE A 182 -13.59 3.48 -7.22
CA PHE A 182 -14.78 3.11 -6.45
C PHE A 182 -14.48 3.04 -4.94
N PHE A 183 -13.36 2.43 -4.53
CA PHE A 183 -12.88 2.37 -3.16
C PHE A 183 -11.46 2.93 -3.07
N PRO A 184 -11.29 4.23 -2.75
CA PRO A 184 -10.00 4.93 -2.86
C PRO A 184 -8.87 4.35 -2.02
N ARG A 185 -9.16 3.65 -0.93
CA ARG A 185 -8.12 3.00 -0.11
C ARG A 185 -7.36 1.91 -0.86
N PHE A 186 -7.91 1.41 -1.95
CA PHE A 186 -7.20 0.49 -2.86
C PHE A 186 -6.01 1.13 -3.61
N PHE A 187 -5.91 2.46 -3.64
CA PHE A 187 -4.72 3.12 -4.17
C PHE A 187 -3.46 2.83 -3.36
N PHE A 188 -3.60 2.48 -2.09
CA PHE A 188 -2.48 2.16 -1.20
C PHE A 188 -2.03 0.70 -1.30
N LEU A 189 -2.73 -0.12 -2.10
CA LEU A 189 -2.39 -1.51 -2.37
C LEU A 189 -1.60 -1.66 -3.67
N SER A 190 -0.73 -2.68 -3.73
CA SER A 190 -0.14 -3.15 -4.98
C SER A 190 -1.21 -3.77 -5.90
N ASN A 191 -0.88 -3.99 -7.17
CA ASN A 191 -1.78 -4.68 -8.07
C ASN A 191 -2.05 -6.12 -7.63
N ASP A 192 -0.99 -6.81 -7.15
CA ASP A 192 -1.08 -8.20 -6.74
C ASP A 192 -1.97 -8.37 -5.51
N GLU A 193 -1.82 -7.50 -4.51
CA GLU A 193 -2.67 -7.47 -3.32
C GLU A 193 -4.14 -7.19 -3.67
N MET A 194 -4.37 -6.28 -4.60
CA MET A 194 -5.73 -6.01 -5.09
C MET A 194 -6.34 -7.22 -5.79
N LEU A 195 -5.58 -7.87 -6.66
CA LEU A 195 -6.03 -9.04 -7.39
C LEU A 195 -6.34 -10.21 -6.45
N GLU A 196 -5.53 -10.39 -5.41
CA GLU A 196 -5.77 -11.38 -4.37
C GLU A 196 -7.10 -11.12 -3.65
N ILE A 197 -7.36 -9.88 -3.25
CA ILE A 197 -8.65 -9.47 -2.66
C ILE A 197 -9.83 -9.68 -3.62
N LEU A 198 -9.67 -9.28 -4.88
CA LEU A 198 -10.73 -9.32 -5.88
C LEU A 198 -11.01 -10.73 -6.43
N SER A 199 -10.09 -11.68 -6.25
CA SER A 199 -10.28 -13.08 -6.62
C SER A 199 -11.14 -13.87 -5.62
N GLU A 200 -11.30 -13.37 -4.39
CA GLU A 200 -12.00 -14.06 -3.30
C GLU A 200 -13.44 -13.53 -3.12
N THR A 201 -14.24 -13.62 -4.19
CA THR A 201 -15.62 -13.09 -4.17
C THR A 201 -16.61 -13.96 -3.43
N LYS A 202 -16.32 -15.26 -3.26
CA LYS A 202 -17.22 -16.25 -2.66
C LYS A 202 -17.10 -16.31 -1.13
N ASP A 203 -15.95 -16.00 -0.59
CA ASP A 203 -15.66 -16.10 0.84
C ASP A 203 -15.07 -14.77 1.37
N PRO A 204 -15.89 -13.88 1.94
CA PRO A 204 -15.44 -12.60 2.44
C PRO A 204 -14.44 -12.71 3.61
N THR A 205 -14.37 -13.87 4.27
CA THR A 205 -13.42 -14.06 5.38
C THR A 205 -11.96 -14.08 4.91
N LYS A 206 -11.71 -14.41 3.65
CA LYS A 206 -10.39 -14.42 3.05
C LYS A 206 -9.81 -13.02 2.79
N VAL A 207 -10.64 -11.98 2.83
CA VAL A 207 -10.19 -10.58 2.77
C VAL A 207 -9.53 -10.12 4.09
N GLN A 208 -9.73 -10.85 5.19
CA GLN A 208 -9.20 -10.52 6.52
C GLN A 208 -7.70 -10.13 6.56
N PRO A 209 -6.76 -10.85 5.92
CA PRO A 209 -5.34 -10.50 5.96
C PRO A 209 -5.00 -9.14 5.35
N HIS A 210 -5.85 -8.64 4.45
CA HIS A 210 -5.64 -7.40 3.70
C HIS A 210 -6.30 -6.17 4.35
N LEU A 211 -7.20 -6.37 5.33
CA LEU A 211 -7.92 -5.27 5.98
C LEU A 211 -6.99 -4.23 6.60
N LYS A 212 -5.91 -4.67 7.24
CA LYS A 212 -4.89 -3.80 7.83
C LYS A 212 -4.22 -2.84 6.85
N LYS A 213 -4.22 -3.17 5.56
CA LYS A 213 -3.67 -2.33 4.50
C LYS A 213 -4.65 -1.26 4.04
N CYS A 214 -5.96 -1.55 4.16
CA CYS A 214 -7.03 -0.62 3.83
C CYS A 214 -7.41 0.27 5.03
N PHE A 215 -7.38 -0.30 6.24
CA PHE A 215 -7.78 0.36 7.48
C PHE A 215 -6.67 0.24 8.52
N GLU A 216 -6.22 1.36 9.07
CA GLU A 216 -5.10 1.36 10.02
C GLU A 216 -5.44 0.59 11.32
N GLY A 217 -6.68 0.75 11.82
CA GLY A 217 -7.10 0.18 13.10
C GLY A 217 -7.88 -1.13 13.00
N ILE A 218 -8.44 -1.48 11.84
CA ILE A 218 -9.22 -2.71 11.67
C ILE A 218 -8.29 -3.84 11.25
N ALA A 219 -7.98 -4.75 12.16
CA ALA A 219 -7.22 -5.95 11.86
C ALA A 219 -8.11 -7.08 11.34
N LYS A 220 -9.34 -7.18 11.87
CA LYS A 220 -10.32 -8.19 11.50
C LYS A 220 -11.74 -7.62 11.57
N LEU A 221 -12.63 -8.25 10.83
CA LEU A 221 -14.07 -8.08 10.97
C LEU A 221 -14.66 -9.35 11.59
N LYS A 222 -15.66 -9.21 12.44
CA LYS A 222 -16.43 -10.35 12.96
C LYS A 222 -17.61 -10.59 12.04
N PHE A 223 -17.63 -11.77 11.46
CA PHE A 223 -18.72 -12.23 10.60
C PHE A 223 -19.71 -13.06 11.41
N SER A 224 -20.97 -13.03 11.00
CA SER A 224 -22.03 -13.90 11.54
C SER A 224 -21.87 -15.32 11.01
N ASP A 225 -22.14 -16.30 11.87
CA ASP A 225 -22.22 -17.73 11.52
C ASP A 225 -23.64 -18.14 11.06
N GLY A 226 -24.56 -17.17 10.93
CA GLY A 226 -25.94 -17.40 10.50
C GLY A 226 -26.88 -17.91 11.61
N GLU A 227 -26.44 -17.97 12.89
CA GLU A 227 -27.22 -18.58 13.98
C GLU A 227 -28.15 -17.57 14.67
N ASP A 228 -27.81 -16.31 14.84
CA ASP A 228 -28.56 -15.34 15.65
C ASP A 228 -29.60 -14.50 14.88
N GLY A 229 -30.15 -15.03 13.78
CA GLY A 229 -31.12 -14.31 12.95
C GLY A 229 -30.48 -13.34 11.95
N HIS A 230 -29.18 -13.40 11.81
CA HIS A 230 -28.37 -12.72 10.79
C HIS A 230 -28.06 -13.68 9.65
N GLU A 231 -27.83 -13.13 8.46
CA GLU A 231 -27.36 -13.93 7.35
C GLU A 231 -25.91 -14.37 7.58
N GLU A 232 -25.55 -15.52 7.00
CA GLU A 232 -24.16 -15.99 7.04
C GLU A 232 -23.23 -14.92 6.42
N HIS A 233 -22.12 -14.62 7.09
CA HIS A 233 -21.14 -13.60 6.72
C HIS A 233 -21.60 -12.12 6.86
N ASP A 234 -22.73 -11.83 7.53
CA ASP A 234 -23.02 -10.46 7.93
C ASP A 234 -21.93 -9.92 8.86
N ILE A 235 -21.53 -8.65 8.69
CA ILE A 235 -20.47 -8.03 9.48
C ILE A 235 -21.08 -7.40 10.73
N LEU A 236 -20.65 -7.90 11.91
CA LEU A 236 -21.20 -7.55 13.22
C LEU A 236 -20.34 -6.55 13.99
N SER A 237 -19.02 -6.64 13.89
CA SER A 237 -18.09 -5.79 14.65
C SER A 237 -16.74 -5.62 13.96
N MET A 238 -16.05 -4.54 14.34
CA MET A 238 -14.65 -4.28 14.00
C MET A 238 -13.76 -4.77 15.14
N ILE A 239 -12.62 -5.38 14.81
CA ILE A 239 -11.66 -5.90 15.77
C ILE A 239 -10.29 -5.33 15.46
N SER A 240 -9.66 -4.68 16.45
CA SER A 240 -8.31 -4.15 16.32
C SER A 240 -7.23 -5.24 16.47
N GLU A 241 -5.97 -4.86 16.21
CA GLU A 241 -4.81 -5.74 16.44
C GLU A 241 -4.65 -6.13 17.91
N GLU A 242 -5.03 -5.23 18.81
CA GLU A 242 -5.03 -5.44 20.25
C GLU A 242 -6.19 -6.30 20.73
N LYS A 243 -7.06 -6.75 19.81
CA LYS A 243 -8.28 -7.51 20.08
C LYS A 243 -9.37 -6.70 20.80
N GLU A 244 -9.39 -5.39 20.61
CA GLU A 244 -10.53 -4.57 20.98
C GLU A 244 -11.65 -4.82 19.99
N GLU A 245 -12.81 -5.26 20.46
CA GLU A 245 -13.99 -5.49 19.64
C GLU A 245 -14.94 -4.30 19.79
N VAL A 246 -15.28 -3.67 18.67
CA VAL A 246 -16.24 -2.56 18.60
C VAL A 246 -17.43 -3.01 17.76
N PRO A 247 -18.59 -3.32 18.40
CA PRO A 247 -19.79 -3.70 17.68
C PRO A 247 -20.28 -2.57 16.79
N LEU A 248 -20.74 -2.90 15.58
CA LEU A 248 -21.37 -1.95 14.68
C LEU A 248 -22.81 -1.67 15.12
N LYS A 249 -23.25 -0.42 15.01
CA LYS A 249 -24.64 -0.04 15.26
C LYS A 249 -25.57 -0.66 14.23
N ASP A 250 -25.16 -0.60 12.97
CA ASP A 250 -25.89 -1.15 11.83
C ASP A 250 -25.07 -2.28 11.21
N ILE A 251 -25.68 -3.45 11.08
CA ILE A 251 -25.06 -4.64 10.54
C ILE A 251 -24.94 -4.52 9.02
N ILE A 252 -23.81 -4.95 8.45
CA ILE A 252 -23.55 -4.86 7.02
C ILE A 252 -23.74 -6.23 6.39
N SER A 253 -24.68 -6.35 5.45
CA SER A 253 -24.89 -7.59 4.70
C SER A 253 -23.95 -7.64 3.48
N VAL A 254 -23.03 -8.61 3.52
CA VAL A 254 -22.11 -8.87 2.40
C VAL A 254 -22.83 -9.45 1.18
N GLN A 255 -23.93 -10.17 1.40
CA GLN A 255 -24.71 -10.77 0.31
C GLN A 255 -25.32 -9.72 -0.63
N GLN A 256 -25.72 -8.55 -0.09
CA GLN A 256 -26.24 -7.45 -0.90
C GLN A 256 -25.20 -6.85 -1.87
N ALA A 257 -23.93 -7.08 -1.62
CA ALA A 257 -22.85 -6.63 -2.52
C ALA A 257 -22.66 -7.55 -3.74
N ASN A 258 -23.32 -8.72 -3.80
CA ASN A 258 -23.24 -9.69 -4.90
C ASN A 258 -21.77 -10.05 -5.28
N GLY A 259 -20.92 -10.31 -4.30
CA GLY A 259 -19.52 -10.64 -4.50
C GLY A 259 -18.60 -9.46 -4.84
N ALA A 260 -19.10 -8.23 -4.86
CA ALA A 260 -18.29 -7.04 -5.10
C ALA A 260 -17.65 -6.55 -3.79
N VAL A 261 -16.40 -6.96 -3.56
CA VAL A 261 -15.66 -6.67 -2.32
C VAL A 261 -15.54 -5.17 -2.05
N GLU A 262 -15.30 -4.37 -3.07
CA GLU A 262 -15.20 -2.92 -2.98
C GLU A 262 -16.47 -2.26 -2.44
N LYS A 263 -17.65 -2.85 -2.68
CA LYS A 263 -18.92 -2.29 -2.23
C LYS A 263 -19.12 -2.44 -0.73
N TRP A 264 -18.93 -3.65 -0.20
CA TRP A 264 -19.09 -3.84 1.24
C TRP A 264 -17.93 -3.23 2.05
N LEU A 265 -16.70 -3.13 1.48
CA LEU A 265 -15.61 -2.38 2.11
C LEU A 265 -15.94 -0.89 2.23
N LEU A 266 -16.57 -0.30 1.22
CA LEU A 266 -17.07 1.08 1.30
C LEU A 266 -18.14 1.25 2.37
N GLN A 267 -19.03 0.26 2.54
CA GLN A 267 -20.01 0.26 3.63
C GLN A 267 -19.35 0.13 5.00
N VAL A 268 -18.30 -0.70 5.12
CA VAL A 268 -17.50 -0.81 6.35
C VAL A 268 -16.84 0.54 6.69
N GLU A 269 -16.28 1.25 5.70
CA GLU A 269 -15.71 2.57 5.91
C GLU A 269 -16.74 3.58 6.44
N ALA A 270 -17.90 3.67 5.80
CA ALA A 270 -18.97 4.56 6.24
C ALA A 270 -19.48 4.19 7.64
N ALA A 271 -19.74 2.90 7.88
CA ALA A 271 -20.20 2.42 9.19
C ALA A 271 -19.15 2.64 10.29
N MET A 272 -17.85 2.53 9.98
CA MET A 272 -16.78 2.84 10.93
C MET A 272 -16.85 4.30 11.41
N PHE A 273 -16.93 5.25 10.50
CA PHE A 273 -17.01 6.68 10.85
C PHE A 273 -18.27 6.99 11.66
N ASP A 274 -19.41 6.50 11.22
CA ASP A 274 -20.68 6.77 11.89
C ASP A 274 -20.76 6.11 13.26
N ASN A 275 -20.26 4.88 13.37
CA ASN A 275 -20.26 4.14 14.63
C ASN A 275 -19.34 4.79 15.68
N ILE A 276 -18.12 5.20 15.30
CA ILE A 276 -17.20 5.85 16.23
C ILE A 276 -17.73 7.21 16.66
N ALA A 277 -18.34 7.99 15.75
CA ALA A 277 -18.97 9.25 16.10
C ALA A 277 -20.16 9.03 17.07
N TYR A 278 -21.01 8.04 16.80
CA TYR A 278 -22.12 7.67 17.67
C TYR A 278 -21.66 7.26 19.07
N ILE A 279 -20.68 6.35 19.17
CA ILE A 279 -20.14 5.89 20.45
C ILE A 279 -19.45 7.04 21.20
N THR A 280 -18.78 7.96 20.50
CA THR A 280 -18.20 9.15 21.12
C THR A 280 -19.28 10.02 21.76
N GLY A 281 -20.39 10.26 21.05
CA GLY A 281 -21.54 11.00 21.60
C GLY A 281 -22.16 10.36 22.83
N GLU A 282 -22.32 9.02 22.83
CA GLU A 282 -22.80 8.27 23.99
C GLU A 282 -21.80 8.33 25.16
N GLY A 283 -20.48 8.25 24.86
CA GLY A 283 -19.43 8.43 25.85
C GLY A 283 -19.48 9.80 26.53
N ILE A 284 -19.72 10.87 25.76
CA ILE A 284 -19.91 12.25 26.30
C ILE A 284 -21.12 12.35 27.20
N LYS A 285 -22.27 11.77 26.80
CA LYS A 285 -23.48 11.78 27.60
C LYS A 285 -23.32 11.03 28.92
N SER A 286 -22.56 9.95 28.93
CA SER A 286 -22.35 9.09 30.09
C SER A 286 -21.21 9.55 30.99
N TYR A 287 -20.38 10.51 30.54
CA TYR A 287 -19.26 10.99 31.33
C TYR A 287 -19.73 11.69 32.62
N GLY A 288 -19.26 11.21 33.76
CA GLY A 288 -19.67 11.71 35.08
C GLY A 288 -20.83 10.93 35.72
N ALA A 289 -21.48 9.98 35.02
CA ALA A 289 -22.45 9.06 35.61
C ALA A 289 -21.81 8.06 36.58
N LYS A 290 -20.52 7.76 36.37
CA LYS A 290 -19.68 6.92 37.22
C LYS A 290 -18.38 7.65 37.55
N PRO A 291 -17.62 7.21 38.61
CA PRO A 291 -16.24 7.66 38.82
C PRO A 291 -15.41 7.43 37.55
N ARG A 292 -14.52 8.39 37.23
CA ARG A 292 -13.74 8.38 35.99
C ARG A 292 -12.90 7.08 35.81
N ASP A 293 -12.31 6.60 36.90
CA ASP A 293 -11.49 5.37 36.91
C ASP A 293 -12.29 4.09 36.60
N GLN A 294 -13.62 4.13 36.71
CA GLN A 294 -14.52 3.06 36.29
C GLN A 294 -15.06 3.29 34.89
N TRP A 295 -15.44 4.54 34.58
CA TRP A 295 -15.97 4.91 33.27
C TRP A 295 -15.02 4.57 32.12
N VAL A 296 -13.71 4.76 32.31
CA VAL A 296 -12.66 4.48 31.31
C VAL A 296 -12.55 2.98 30.93
N LEU A 297 -13.14 2.09 31.68
CA LEU A 297 -13.14 0.64 31.39
C LEU A 297 -14.32 0.18 30.52
N ASP A 298 -15.34 1.04 30.35
CA ASP A 298 -16.59 0.71 29.65
C ASP A 298 -16.55 1.04 28.15
N TRP A 299 -15.56 1.83 27.70
CA TRP A 299 -15.51 2.41 26.37
C TRP A 299 -14.25 2.01 25.58
N PRO A 300 -14.32 1.98 24.23
CA PRO A 300 -13.15 1.77 23.40
C PRO A 300 -12.05 2.81 23.67
N GLY A 301 -10.79 2.39 23.54
CA GLY A 301 -9.65 3.23 23.93
C GLY A 301 -9.63 4.62 23.29
N MET A 302 -9.90 4.73 21.99
CA MET A 302 -9.93 6.04 21.33
C MET A 302 -11.08 6.94 21.80
N VAL A 303 -12.24 6.35 22.14
CA VAL A 303 -13.38 7.09 22.70
C VAL A 303 -13.04 7.63 24.09
N VAL A 304 -12.39 6.82 24.91
CA VAL A 304 -11.87 7.26 26.23
C VAL A 304 -10.96 8.48 26.08
N LEU A 305 -10.03 8.45 25.13
CA LEU A 305 -9.07 9.55 24.94
C LEU A 305 -9.75 10.84 24.47
N VAL A 306 -10.61 10.78 23.46
CA VAL A 306 -11.25 11.99 22.93
C VAL A 306 -12.25 12.60 23.91
N VAL A 307 -13.08 11.78 24.57
CA VAL A 307 -14.06 12.27 25.55
C VAL A 307 -13.33 12.89 26.75
N THR A 308 -12.28 12.25 27.25
CA THR A 308 -11.46 12.82 28.32
C THR A 308 -10.83 14.16 27.91
N ALA A 309 -10.32 14.27 26.68
CA ALA A 309 -9.75 15.52 26.17
C ALA A 309 -10.78 16.65 26.04
N VAL A 310 -12.01 16.33 25.62
CA VAL A 310 -13.11 17.30 25.56
C VAL A 310 -13.46 17.85 26.96
N PHE A 311 -13.63 16.96 27.93
CA PHE A 311 -13.95 17.39 29.31
C PHE A 311 -12.78 18.12 29.97
N TRP A 312 -11.54 17.69 29.72
CA TRP A 312 -10.35 18.38 30.18
C TRP A 312 -10.29 19.81 29.62
N THR A 313 -10.47 19.98 28.31
CA THR A 313 -10.49 21.31 27.67
C THR A 313 -11.55 22.21 28.28
N LYS A 314 -12.78 21.70 28.48
CA LYS A 314 -13.89 22.43 29.09
C LYS A 314 -13.54 22.86 30.51
N GLN A 315 -13.09 21.94 31.36
CA GLN A 315 -12.81 22.21 32.78
C GLN A 315 -11.60 23.14 32.98
N VAL A 316 -10.56 23.04 32.14
CA VAL A 316 -9.43 23.99 32.15
C VAL A 316 -9.89 25.39 31.76
N THR A 317 -10.71 25.51 30.71
CA THR A 317 -11.23 26.81 30.26
C THR A 317 -12.11 27.47 31.34
N GLU A 318 -12.95 26.69 32.02
CA GLU A 318 -13.75 27.16 33.16
C GLU A 318 -12.84 27.61 34.31
N ALA A 319 -11.83 26.79 34.68
CA ALA A 319 -10.87 27.13 35.77
C ALA A 319 -10.06 28.41 35.45
N ILE A 320 -9.65 28.63 34.18
CA ILE A 320 -8.97 29.87 33.79
C ILE A 320 -9.91 31.07 33.95
N SER A 321 -11.17 30.92 33.54
CA SER A 321 -12.18 31.98 33.66
C SER A 321 -12.51 32.32 35.11
N ASP A 322 -12.46 31.34 36.01
CA ASP A 322 -12.65 31.53 37.45
C ASP A 322 -11.39 32.11 38.18
N GLY A 323 -10.27 32.22 37.44
CA GLY A 323 -9.04 32.86 37.89
C GLY A 323 -7.95 31.90 38.37
N THR A 324 -6.76 32.45 38.59
CA THR A 324 -5.51 31.69 38.82
C THR A 324 -5.57 30.74 40.00
N ARG A 325 -6.36 31.04 41.04
CA ARG A 325 -6.56 30.15 42.20
C ARG A 325 -7.35 28.90 41.83
N ALA A 326 -8.32 29.04 40.88
CA ALA A 326 -9.12 27.92 40.42
C ALA A 326 -8.27 26.97 39.56
N VAL A 327 -7.35 27.51 38.72
CA VAL A 327 -6.39 26.72 37.96
C VAL A 327 -5.51 25.86 38.86
N GLY A 328 -4.99 26.41 39.98
CA GLY A 328 -4.21 25.63 40.95
C GLY A 328 -5.01 24.50 41.64
N LYS A 329 -6.29 24.77 41.99
CA LYS A 329 -7.17 23.71 42.51
C LYS A 329 -7.46 22.62 41.46
N TYR A 330 -7.56 23.01 40.20
CA TYR A 330 -7.79 22.07 39.13
C TYR A 330 -6.55 21.20 38.86
N GLU A 331 -5.33 21.73 39.03
CA GLU A 331 -4.08 20.96 39.01
C GLU A 331 -4.08 19.86 40.08
N GLU A 332 -4.47 20.20 41.33
CA GLU A 332 -4.60 19.21 42.42
C GLU A 332 -5.60 18.10 42.05
N LYS A 333 -6.72 18.47 41.42
CA LYS A 333 -7.71 17.51 40.88
C LYS A 333 -7.10 16.62 39.82
N CYS A 334 -6.40 17.17 38.83
CA CYS A 334 -5.74 16.39 37.75
C CYS A 334 -4.73 15.39 38.37
N THR A 335 -3.95 15.81 39.36
CA THR A 335 -3.02 14.92 40.04
C THR A 335 -3.74 13.78 40.77
N LYS A 336 -4.84 14.07 41.45
CA LYS A 336 -5.65 13.06 42.14
C LYS A 336 -6.27 12.06 41.16
N ASP A 337 -6.84 12.57 40.06
CA ASP A 337 -7.46 11.73 39.04
C ASP A 337 -6.43 10.81 38.34
N LEU A 338 -5.21 11.34 38.08
CA LEU A 338 -4.09 10.55 37.57
C LEU A 338 -3.70 9.44 38.54
N MET A 339 -3.59 9.75 39.85
CA MET A 339 -3.23 8.74 40.86
C MET A 339 -4.29 7.66 40.98
N ASN A 340 -5.58 8.00 40.87
CA ASN A 340 -6.65 7.02 40.87
C ASN A 340 -6.51 6.05 39.65
N ILE A 341 -6.14 6.55 38.47
CA ILE A 341 -5.88 5.71 37.29
C ILE A 341 -4.62 4.83 37.51
N VAL A 342 -3.54 5.39 38.07
CA VAL A 342 -2.32 4.63 38.39
C VAL A 342 -2.60 3.49 39.41
N ASP A 343 -3.40 3.75 40.43
CA ASP A 343 -3.81 2.71 41.37
C ASP A 343 -4.68 1.63 40.72
N ARG A 344 -5.53 2.02 39.77
CA ARG A 344 -6.30 1.08 38.96
C ARG A 344 -5.38 0.19 38.09
N VAL A 345 -4.33 0.77 37.47
CA VAL A 345 -3.35 0.02 36.64
C VAL A 345 -2.58 -1.02 37.46
N ARG A 346 -2.39 -0.78 38.76
CA ARG A 346 -1.73 -1.72 39.68
C ARG A 346 -2.62 -2.91 40.07
N GLY A 347 -3.94 -2.80 39.83
CA GLY A 347 -4.90 -3.85 40.11
C GLY A 347 -4.98 -4.92 39.02
N GLU A 348 -5.97 -5.80 39.13
CA GLU A 348 -6.27 -6.81 38.12
C GLU A 348 -6.99 -6.17 36.93
N LEU A 349 -6.38 -6.25 35.75
CA LEU A 349 -6.87 -5.72 34.48
C LEU A 349 -6.62 -6.71 33.35
N THR A 350 -7.52 -6.73 32.37
CA THR A 350 -7.27 -7.41 31.11
C THR A 350 -6.10 -6.73 30.36
N SER A 351 -5.48 -7.46 29.43
CA SER A 351 -4.41 -6.90 28.57
C SER A 351 -4.88 -5.66 27.79
N LEU A 352 -6.13 -5.67 27.33
CA LEU A 352 -6.76 -4.57 26.59
C LEU A 352 -6.94 -3.34 27.50
N GLN A 353 -7.58 -3.51 28.67
CA GLN A 353 -7.76 -2.43 29.65
C GLN A 353 -6.43 -1.80 30.07
N ARG A 354 -5.40 -2.61 30.23
CA ARG A 354 -4.04 -2.12 30.56
C ARG A 354 -3.45 -1.25 29.45
N LYS A 355 -3.69 -1.58 28.18
CA LYS A 355 -3.28 -0.74 27.04
C LYS A 355 -4.04 0.58 27.01
N THR A 356 -5.37 0.56 27.17
CA THR A 356 -6.21 1.77 27.23
C THR A 356 -5.73 2.71 28.33
N LEU A 357 -5.56 2.18 29.55
CA LEU A 357 -5.11 2.99 30.68
C LEU A 357 -3.67 3.45 30.51
N GLY A 358 -2.81 2.66 29.85
CA GLY A 358 -1.44 3.08 29.53
C GLY A 358 -1.40 4.30 28.60
N ALA A 359 -2.22 4.33 27.55
CA ALA A 359 -2.35 5.49 26.68
C ALA A 359 -2.97 6.69 27.42
N LEU A 360 -3.98 6.45 28.25
CA LEU A 360 -4.62 7.50 29.06
C LEU A 360 -3.67 8.14 30.05
N VAL A 361 -2.84 7.35 30.76
CA VAL A 361 -1.85 7.85 31.70
C VAL A 361 -0.86 8.81 31.01
N VAL A 362 -0.40 8.48 29.82
CA VAL A 362 0.48 9.37 29.03
C VAL A 362 -0.18 10.71 28.78
N MET A 363 -1.45 10.70 28.37
CA MET A 363 -2.23 11.91 28.11
C MET A 363 -2.52 12.70 29.40
N ASP A 364 -2.86 12.01 30.49
CA ASP A 364 -3.14 12.65 31.78
C ASP A 364 -1.89 13.30 32.41
N VAL A 365 -0.72 12.69 32.26
CA VAL A 365 0.56 13.29 32.71
C VAL A 365 0.80 14.59 31.96
N HIS A 366 0.66 14.58 30.63
CA HIS A 366 0.79 15.80 29.82
C HIS A 366 -0.26 16.85 30.22
N ALA A 367 -1.52 16.45 30.35
CA ALA A 367 -2.63 17.32 30.72
C ALA A 367 -2.39 18.01 32.08
N ARG A 368 -1.93 17.25 33.08
CA ARG A 368 -1.53 17.79 34.41
C ARG A 368 -0.37 18.78 34.28
N ASP A 369 0.68 18.45 33.55
CA ASP A 369 1.86 19.30 33.41
C ASP A 369 1.53 20.61 32.67
N VAL A 370 0.61 20.59 31.70
CA VAL A 370 0.08 21.79 31.06
C VAL A 370 -0.61 22.69 32.11
N VAL A 371 -1.53 22.12 32.91
CA VAL A 371 -2.26 22.89 33.94
C VAL A 371 -1.31 23.46 34.98
N ALA A 372 -0.29 22.69 35.40
CA ALA A 372 0.76 23.17 36.32
C ALA A 372 1.52 24.38 35.74
N ASN A 373 1.85 24.34 34.46
CA ASN A 373 2.49 25.46 33.77
C ASN A 373 1.58 26.67 33.68
N LEU A 374 0.29 26.48 33.35
CA LEU A 374 -0.70 27.57 33.32
C LEU A 374 -0.84 28.23 34.71
N ALA A 375 -0.87 27.46 35.80
CA ALA A 375 -0.91 27.94 37.15
C ALA A 375 0.37 28.74 37.53
N LYS A 376 1.54 28.20 37.17
CA LYS A 376 2.85 28.84 37.39
C LYS A 376 2.95 30.19 36.67
N ASN A 377 2.50 30.23 35.41
CA ASN A 377 2.54 31.42 34.57
C ASN A 377 1.40 32.40 34.88
N LYS A 378 0.52 32.06 35.82
CA LYS A 378 -0.63 32.88 36.24
C LYS A 378 -1.55 33.25 35.09
N VAL A 379 -1.80 32.32 34.19
CA VAL A 379 -2.74 32.49 33.10
C VAL A 379 -4.12 32.83 33.63
N SER A 380 -4.75 33.87 33.09
CA SER A 380 -5.99 34.44 33.59
C SER A 380 -7.07 34.66 32.52
N SER A 381 -6.73 34.42 31.25
CA SER A 381 -7.67 34.50 30.15
C SER A 381 -7.60 33.25 29.26
N PRO A 382 -8.75 32.75 28.80
CA PRO A 382 -8.77 31.69 27.80
C PRO A 382 -8.10 32.09 26.47
N THR A 383 -7.83 33.39 26.25
CA THR A 383 -7.14 33.92 25.07
C THR A 383 -5.61 33.96 25.20
N ASP A 384 -5.08 33.67 26.40
CA ASP A 384 -3.64 33.69 26.65
C ASP A 384 -2.92 32.64 25.81
N PHE A 385 -1.73 33.02 25.30
CA PHE A 385 -0.94 32.18 24.40
C PHE A 385 -0.66 30.77 24.96
N ASP A 386 -0.31 30.67 26.25
CA ASP A 386 0.05 29.40 26.88
C ASP A 386 -1.09 28.37 26.82
N TRP A 387 -2.35 28.83 26.91
CA TRP A 387 -3.52 27.98 26.74
C TRP A 387 -3.85 27.77 25.26
N GLN A 388 -3.85 28.84 24.46
CA GLN A 388 -4.16 28.73 23.03
C GLN A 388 -3.20 27.83 22.26
N ALA A 389 -1.94 27.72 22.71
CA ALA A 389 -0.90 26.90 22.13
C ALA A 389 -1.07 25.38 22.36
N GLN A 390 -2.01 24.97 23.20
CA GLN A 390 -2.30 23.56 23.47
C GLN A 390 -3.31 22.99 22.49
N LEU A 391 -3.22 21.68 22.24
CA LEU A 391 -4.24 20.95 21.48
C LEU A 391 -5.49 20.81 22.35
N ARG A 392 -6.58 21.45 21.94
CA ARG A 392 -7.84 21.57 22.67
C ARG A 392 -8.94 20.86 21.90
N SER A 393 -9.78 20.12 22.59
CA SER A 393 -10.87 19.35 22.00
C SER A 393 -12.21 19.91 22.45
N TYR A 394 -13.09 20.18 21.52
CA TYR A 394 -14.41 20.75 21.76
C TYR A 394 -15.49 19.81 21.24
N TRP A 395 -16.65 19.80 21.88
CA TRP A 395 -17.84 19.10 21.39
C TRP A 395 -18.88 20.15 21.04
N GLU A 396 -19.10 20.37 19.76
CA GLU A 396 -19.90 21.47 19.23
C GLU A 396 -20.90 20.97 18.20
N GLU A 397 -21.93 21.79 17.90
CA GLU A 397 -22.86 21.50 16.82
C GLU A 397 -22.12 21.36 15.49
N ASP A 398 -22.47 20.34 14.72
CA ASP A 398 -21.84 20.09 13.43
C ASP A 398 -22.31 21.11 12.39
N ALA A 399 -21.41 22.01 12.00
CA ALA A 399 -21.67 23.04 11.00
C ALA A 399 -22.00 22.47 9.60
N SER A 400 -21.59 21.23 9.30
CA SER A 400 -21.93 20.56 8.04
C SER A 400 -23.36 20.02 8.02
N GLY A 401 -23.96 19.84 9.18
CA GLY A 401 -25.29 19.24 9.34
C GLY A 401 -25.34 17.73 9.09
N ALA A 402 -24.16 17.07 8.95
CA ALA A 402 -24.09 15.63 8.81
C ALA A 402 -24.42 14.89 10.11
N ARG A 403 -24.16 15.55 11.26
CA ARG A 403 -24.42 15.07 12.61
C ARG A 403 -24.99 16.19 13.46
N ASP A 404 -25.61 15.85 14.60
CA ASP A 404 -26.06 16.89 15.55
C ASP A 404 -24.85 17.59 16.20
N PHE A 405 -23.84 16.82 16.59
CA PHE A 405 -22.61 17.31 17.22
C PHE A 405 -21.40 16.57 16.66
N THR A 406 -20.26 17.26 16.68
CA THR A 406 -18.96 16.69 16.30
C THR A 406 -17.84 17.18 17.21
N ALA A 407 -16.73 16.42 17.27
CA ALA A 407 -15.55 16.83 18.00
C ALA A 407 -14.67 17.73 17.09
N ILE A 408 -14.32 18.90 17.60
CA ILE A 408 -13.46 19.88 16.91
C ILE A 408 -12.16 20.03 17.67
N MET A 409 -11.04 19.89 16.97
CA MET A 409 -9.70 20.05 17.51
C MET A 409 -9.13 21.40 17.15
N ARG A 410 -8.70 22.18 18.15
CA ARG A 410 -8.12 23.51 17.94
C ARG A 410 -6.74 23.65 18.56
N ILE A 411 -5.86 24.32 17.85
CA ILE A 411 -4.55 24.76 18.35
C ILE A 411 -4.25 26.13 17.75
N MET A 412 -4.03 27.14 18.58
CA MET A 412 -4.01 28.53 18.14
C MET A 412 -5.29 28.89 17.36
N SER A 413 -5.13 29.40 16.13
CA SER A 413 -6.22 29.69 15.18
C SER A 413 -6.57 28.53 14.25
N ALA A 414 -5.77 27.45 14.28
CA ALA A 414 -6.03 26.29 13.45
C ALA A 414 -7.17 25.45 14.05
N GLU A 415 -8.07 25.03 13.17
CA GLU A 415 -9.22 24.21 13.50
C GLU A 415 -9.29 23.03 12.53
N VAL A 416 -9.47 21.82 13.06
CA VAL A 416 -9.63 20.59 12.30
C VAL A 416 -10.71 19.74 12.95
N GLU A 417 -11.64 19.24 12.14
CA GLU A 417 -12.65 18.30 12.59
C GLU A 417 -12.02 16.94 12.89
N TYR A 418 -12.46 16.28 13.96
CA TYR A 418 -12.07 14.93 14.33
C TYR A 418 -12.53 13.94 13.25
N GLY A 419 -11.62 13.10 12.77
CA GLY A 419 -11.88 12.29 11.59
C GLY A 419 -12.68 11.01 11.82
N TYR A 420 -12.85 10.57 13.08
CA TYR A 420 -13.55 9.34 13.46
C TYR A 420 -13.05 8.06 12.79
N GLU A 421 -11.85 8.06 12.23
CA GLU A 421 -11.18 6.83 11.79
C GLU A 421 -10.93 5.94 12.99
N TYR A 422 -11.34 4.67 12.92
CA TYR A 422 -11.01 3.71 13.97
C TYR A 422 -9.54 3.31 13.87
N LEU A 423 -8.76 3.66 14.88
CA LEU A 423 -7.33 3.42 14.95
C LEU A 423 -6.94 2.37 16.00
N GLY A 424 -7.93 1.68 16.56
CA GLY A 424 -7.73 0.71 17.62
C GLY A 424 -7.25 1.33 18.93
N ASN A 425 -6.65 0.51 19.76
CA ASN A 425 -6.14 0.90 21.08
C ASN A 425 -4.61 1.00 21.05
N SER A 426 -4.08 1.86 20.18
CA SER A 426 -2.65 2.04 20.00
C SER A 426 -2.04 2.96 21.06
N PHE A 427 -0.76 2.74 21.40
CA PHE A 427 -0.03 3.61 22.31
C PHE A 427 0.08 5.03 21.76
N ARG A 428 0.09 6.01 22.70
CA ARG A 428 0.36 7.41 22.42
C ARG A 428 1.82 7.73 22.75
N LEU A 429 2.42 8.65 22.02
CA LEU A 429 3.75 9.17 22.33
C LEU A 429 3.70 10.06 23.57
N VAL A 430 4.80 10.10 24.29
CA VAL A 430 4.98 11.08 25.37
C VAL A 430 5.10 12.46 24.77
N ILE A 431 4.17 13.35 25.10
CA ILE A 431 4.14 14.71 24.58
C ILE A 431 5.10 15.57 25.41
N THR A 432 6.04 16.20 24.72
CA THR A 432 7.04 17.12 25.27
C THR A 432 6.78 18.54 24.72
N PRO A 433 7.38 19.60 25.31
CA PRO A 433 7.30 20.95 24.74
C PRO A 433 7.79 21.05 23.29
N LEU A 434 8.65 20.12 22.84
CA LEU A 434 9.12 20.05 21.47
C LEU A 434 8.04 19.47 20.54
N THR A 435 7.38 18.39 20.95
CA THR A 435 6.27 17.80 20.19
C THR A 435 5.07 18.75 20.11
N ASP A 436 4.79 19.52 21.15
CA ASP A 436 3.76 20.58 21.12
C ASP A 436 4.05 21.64 20.05
N ARG A 437 5.32 22.01 19.86
CA ARG A 437 5.71 22.92 18.76
C ARG A 437 5.48 22.29 17.39
N CYS A 438 5.83 21.02 17.24
CA CYS A 438 5.58 20.29 16.01
C CYS A 438 4.07 20.23 15.70
N TYR A 439 3.25 19.92 16.70
CA TYR A 439 1.79 19.88 16.55
C TYR A 439 1.21 21.21 16.11
N ARG A 440 1.66 22.34 16.70
CA ARG A 440 1.23 23.68 16.29
C ARG A 440 1.55 23.96 14.82
N THR A 441 2.78 23.62 14.41
CA THR A 441 3.22 23.87 13.03
C THR A 441 2.47 22.99 12.05
N LEU A 442 2.32 21.71 12.34
CA LEU A 442 1.61 20.77 11.47
C LEU A 442 0.12 21.10 11.37
N MET A 443 -0.54 21.39 12.51
CA MET A 443 -1.95 21.80 12.51
C MET A 443 -2.18 23.12 11.75
N GLY A 444 -1.27 24.09 11.93
CA GLY A 444 -1.32 25.35 11.20
C GLY A 444 -1.15 25.16 9.68
N ALA A 445 -0.23 24.29 9.27
CA ALA A 445 -0.01 23.96 7.87
C ALA A 445 -1.27 23.30 7.26
N ILE A 446 -1.82 22.30 7.93
CA ILE A 446 -3.01 21.57 7.46
C ILE A 446 -4.24 22.50 7.37
N HIS A 447 -4.44 23.36 8.37
CA HIS A 447 -5.53 24.36 8.35
C HIS A 447 -5.43 25.30 7.14
N LEU A 448 -4.22 25.61 6.70
CA LEU A 448 -3.96 26.43 5.51
C LEU A 448 -3.88 25.59 4.21
N THR A 449 -4.24 24.30 4.26
CA THR A 449 -4.10 23.37 3.12
C THR A 449 -2.66 23.24 2.60
N MET A 450 -1.70 23.33 3.49
CA MET A 450 -0.27 23.18 3.19
C MET A 450 0.28 21.88 3.79
N GLY A 451 1.40 21.41 3.24
CA GLY A 451 2.17 20.31 3.84
C GLY A 451 3.09 20.80 4.96
N GLY A 452 3.42 19.91 5.89
CA GLY A 452 4.44 20.13 6.91
C GLY A 452 5.73 19.38 6.57
N ALA A 453 6.88 19.99 6.81
CA ALA A 453 8.20 19.39 6.56
C ALA A 453 9.02 19.31 7.88
N PRO A 454 8.84 18.26 8.70
CA PRO A 454 9.67 18.05 9.89
C PRO A 454 11.12 17.74 9.50
N GLU A 455 12.04 18.62 9.85
CA GLU A 455 13.47 18.45 9.62
C GLU A 455 14.22 18.08 10.91
N GLY A 456 15.30 17.33 10.79
CA GLY A 456 16.15 16.95 11.90
C GLY A 456 16.94 15.66 11.66
N PRO A 457 17.89 15.32 12.55
CA PRO A 457 18.66 14.09 12.45
C PRO A 457 17.82 12.82 12.43
N ALA A 458 18.38 11.73 11.92
CA ALA A 458 17.75 10.42 11.97
C ALA A 458 17.47 10.02 13.44
N GLY A 459 16.36 9.29 13.67
CA GLY A 459 16.01 8.80 15.00
C GLY A 459 15.41 9.84 15.97
N THR A 460 15.11 11.05 15.54
CA THR A 460 14.49 12.10 16.38
C THR A 460 12.97 11.98 16.49
N GLY A 461 12.36 10.98 15.87
CA GLY A 461 10.92 10.70 15.97
C GLY A 461 10.02 11.58 15.08
N LYS A 462 10.55 12.12 13.98
CA LYS A 462 9.77 12.97 13.04
C LYS A 462 8.52 12.28 12.53
N THR A 463 8.68 11.09 11.96
CA THR A 463 7.59 10.27 11.41
C THR A 463 6.59 9.87 12.51
N GLU A 464 7.08 9.44 13.67
CA GLU A 464 6.23 9.05 14.80
C GLU A 464 5.43 10.23 15.37
N THR A 465 6.02 11.44 15.42
CA THR A 465 5.30 12.66 15.84
C THR A 465 4.15 13.00 14.89
N THR A 466 4.35 12.85 13.58
CA THR A 466 3.31 13.08 12.57
C THR A 466 2.18 12.05 12.71
N LYS A 467 2.52 10.77 12.88
CA LYS A 467 1.54 9.70 13.13
C LYS A 467 0.75 9.93 14.42
N ASP A 468 1.42 10.35 15.50
CA ASP A 468 0.74 10.58 16.77
C ASP A 468 -0.24 11.75 16.69
N LEU A 469 0.08 12.81 15.95
CA LEU A 469 -0.87 13.88 15.67
C LEU A 469 -2.06 13.37 14.84
N ALA A 470 -1.83 12.55 13.82
CA ALA A 470 -2.93 11.95 13.05
C ALA A 470 -3.84 11.09 13.94
N LYS A 471 -3.27 10.32 14.88
CA LYS A 471 -4.03 9.58 15.90
C LYS A 471 -4.83 10.50 16.82
N ALA A 472 -4.24 11.62 17.25
CA ALA A 472 -4.95 12.60 18.06
C ALA A 472 -6.16 13.20 17.35
N LEU A 473 -6.13 13.25 16.02
CA LEU A 473 -7.19 13.76 15.17
C LEU A 473 -8.09 12.66 14.59
N ALA A 474 -7.85 11.40 14.93
CA ALA A 474 -8.50 10.22 14.36
C ALA A 474 -8.54 10.24 12.83
N ARG A 475 -7.39 10.45 12.21
CA ARG A 475 -7.19 10.42 10.76
C ARG A 475 -6.26 9.28 10.39
N GLN A 476 -6.60 8.56 9.33
CA GLN A 476 -5.68 7.58 8.75
C GLN A 476 -4.40 8.29 8.27
N CYS A 477 -3.23 7.74 8.63
CA CYS A 477 -1.93 8.27 8.19
C CYS A 477 -1.14 7.19 7.46
N VAL A 478 -1.06 7.32 6.15
CA VAL A 478 -0.30 6.38 5.30
C VAL A 478 1.15 6.83 5.23
N VAL A 479 2.08 5.94 5.54
CA VAL A 479 3.52 6.23 5.48
C VAL A 479 4.11 5.62 4.22
N PHE A 480 4.74 6.47 3.41
CA PHE A 480 5.46 6.09 2.20
C PHE A 480 6.96 6.26 2.42
N ASN A 481 7.72 5.17 2.34
CA ASN A 481 9.17 5.23 2.34
C ASN A 481 9.65 5.54 0.92
N CYS A 482 10.09 6.77 0.70
CA CYS A 482 10.54 7.22 -0.61
C CYS A 482 11.90 6.64 -0.97
N SER A 483 12.09 6.30 -2.24
CA SER A 483 13.33 5.77 -2.79
C SER A 483 13.58 6.34 -4.19
N ASP A 484 14.80 6.22 -4.66
CA ASP A 484 15.25 6.57 -6.02
C ASP A 484 14.58 5.73 -7.12
N SER A 485 14.02 4.58 -6.78
CA SER A 485 13.27 3.73 -7.71
C SER A 485 11.81 4.16 -7.96
N MET A 486 11.32 5.16 -7.21
CA MET A 486 9.94 5.66 -7.37
C MET A 486 9.83 6.54 -8.61
N ASP A 487 8.89 6.22 -9.49
CA ASP A 487 8.57 7.01 -10.68
C ASP A 487 7.37 7.94 -10.46
N TYR A 488 7.15 8.86 -11.40
CA TYR A 488 6.05 9.83 -11.35
C TYR A 488 4.66 9.16 -11.44
N ILE A 489 4.56 7.95 -12.04
CA ILE A 489 3.30 7.22 -12.16
C ILE A 489 2.89 6.68 -10.78
N GLN A 490 3.84 6.11 -10.04
CA GLN A 490 3.62 5.65 -8.66
C GLN A 490 3.25 6.80 -7.74
N MET A 491 3.97 7.93 -7.82
CA MET A 491 3.64 9.11 -7.04
C MET A 491 2.25 9.65 -7.38
N GLY A 492 1.92 9.73 -8.67
CA GLY A 492 0.60 10.13 -9.13
C GLY A 492 -0.53 9.22 -8.63
N LYS A 493 -0.29 7.91 -8.56
CA LYS A 493 -1.22 6.93 -7.98
C LYS A 493 -1.46 7.21 -6.49
N PHE A 494 -0.41 7.47 -5.71
CA PHE A 494 -0.55 7.78 -4.29
C PHE A 494 -1.31 9.09 -4.08
N PHE A 495 -1.00 10.14 -4.83
CA PHE A 495 -1.72 11.41 -4.74
C PHE A 495 -3.20 11.28 -5.10
N LYS A 496 -3.55 10.48 -6.12
CA LYS A 496 -4.96 10.17 -6.42
C LYS A 496 -5.65 9.52 -5.22
N GLY A 497 -4.98 8.54 -4.60
CA GLY A 497 -5.49 7.85 -3.42
C GLY A 497 -5.73 8.80 -2.24
N LEU A 498 -4.76 9.65 -1.93
CA LEU A 498 -4.84 10.63 -0.85
C LEU A 498 -5.96 11.66 -1.09
N ALA A 499 -6.02 12.22 -2.29
CA ALA A 499 -7.05 13.20 -2.66
C ALA A 499 -8.46 12.61 -2.62
N SER A 500 -8.61 11.32 -2.95
CA SER A 500 -9.92 10.65 -2.99
C SER A 500 -10.36 10.10 -1.63
N SER A 501 -9.42 9.63 -0.79
CA SER A 501 -9.73 9.06 0.53
C SER A 501 -9.76 10.08 1.66
N GLY A 502 -9.10 11.24 1.51
CA GLY A 502 -8.91 12.21 2.58
C GLY A 502 -7.93 11.76 3.68
N ALA A 503 -7.17 10.69 3.45
CA ALA A 503 -6.13 10.23 4.37
C ALA A 503 -4.96 11.21 4.42
N TRP A 504 -4.26 11.23 5.55
CA TRP A 504 -2.98 11.90 5.66
C TRP A 504 -1.86 11.05 5.09
N ALA A 505 -0.82 11.68 4.58
CA ALA A 505 0.38 11.01 4.11
C ALA A 505 1.61 11.52 4.85
N CYS A 506 2.50 10.60 5.17
CA CYS A 506 3.84 10.89 5.60
C CYS A 506 4.82 10.32 4.56
N PHE A 507 5.45 11.20 3.77
CA PHE A 507 6.50 10.83 2.84
C PHE A 507 7.84 10.84 3.58
N ASP A 508 8.28 9.67 4.02
CA ASP A 508 9.55 9.54 4.73
C ASP A 508 10.72 9.47 3.73
N GLU A 509 11.86 10.05 4.08
CA GLU A 509 13.03 10.16 3.21
C GLU A 509 12.72 10.78 1.82
N PHE A 510 11.87 11.82 1.79
CA PHE A 510 11.39 12.46 0.57
C PHE A 510 12.51 12.98 -0.35
N ASN A 511 13.66 13.32 0.24
CA ASN A 511 14.86 13.74 -0.47
C ASN A 511 15.56 12.64 -1.30
N ARG A 512 15.12 11.38 -1.19
CA ARG A 512 15.65 10.28 -2.01
C ARG A 512 15.00 10.16 -3.38
N ILE A 513 13.88 10.83 -3.59
CA ILE A 513 13.20 10.82 -4.89
C ILE A 513 14.05 11.61 -5.88
N ASP A 514 14.23 11.09 -7.09
CA ASP A 514 14.95 11.77 -8.15
C ASP A 514 14.33 13.13 -8.48
N LEU A 515 15.16 14.13 -8.72
CA LEU A 515 14.72 15.51 -8.97
C LEU A 515 13.78 15.63 -10.19
N GLU A 516 13.95 14.75 -11.18
CA GLU A 516 13.09 14.69 -12.37
C GLU A 516 11.67 14.20 -12.07
N VAL A 517 11.48 13.43 -11.00
CA VAL A 517 10.18 12.94 -10.54
C VAL A 517 9.47 13.98 -9.69
N LEU A 518 10.22 14.79 -8.93
CA LEU A 518 9.70 15.87 -8.09
C LEU A 518 9.25 17.07 -8.91
#